data_8f23761e06de6946fe3b4dfa96e69b9f
#
_entry.id   8f23761e06de6946fe3b4dfa96e69b9f
#
_cell.length_a   1.000
_cell.length_b   1.000
_cell.length_c   1.000
_cell.angle_alpha   90.00
_cell.angle_beta   90.00
_cell.angle_gamma   90.00
#
_symmetry.space_group_name_H-M   'P 1'
#
loop_
_entity.id
_entity.type
_entity.pdbx_description
1 polymer ?
#
loop_
_entity_poly.entity_id
_entity_poly.type
_entity_poly.pdbx_seq_one_letter_code
_entity_poly.pdbx_strand_id
1 'polypeptide(L)'
;MAMRSNAGPPSKTALFKAAKAWDAAAVKAMLTAAPALVTATDPKVRTALHMACAVRPGGKGLGEANGIKTVTALLEAGSDLEAEVPMEEDEEDFRATPVWYAVARGENLPLLRFLLKRGADASSSLWAAVWRDDAVVCRELLKTGPPLDLKAHGETPIFYATRLQRLKTLDLLIEAGADPTIADRRGRDAVDIARARRLPKDVIARLEDLKGRQPAAKVKRA
;
A
#
# COMPACT_ATOMS: atom_id res chain seq x y z
N MET A 1 -27.59 -7.28 -33.18
CA MET A 1 -27.84 -8.42 -32.30
C MET A 1 -27.03 -8.19 -31.02
N ALA A 2 -27.65 -7.72 -29.95
CA ALA A 2 -26.96 -7.43 -28.69
C ALA A 2 -26.63 -8.74 -27.97
N MET A 3 -25.34 -9.04 -27.78
CA MET A 3 -24.94 -10.16 -26.96
C MET A 3 -25.43 -9.90 -25.53
N ARG A 4 -26.43 -10.69 -25.10
CA ARG A 4 -26.86 -10.71 -23.70
C ARG A 4 -25.68 -11.22 -22.87
N SER A 5 -25.11 -10.33 -22.07
CA SER A 5 -24.10 -10.74 -21.06
C SER A 5 -24.79 -11.71 -20.09
N ASN A 6 -24.21 -12.91 -19.95
CA ASN A 6 -24.70 -13.96 -19.07
C ASN A 6 -24.38 -13.66 -17.60
N ALA A 7 -24.38 -12.38 -17.21
CA ALA A 7 -24.18 -11.95 -15.85
C ALA A 7 -25.51 -12.11 -15.10
N GLY A 8 -25.54 -12.95 -14.08
CA GLY A 8 -26.67 -13.07 -13.17
C GLY A 8 -27.07 -11.72 -12.56
N PRO A 9 -28.16 -11.67 -11.76
CA PRO A 9 -28.64 -10.41 -11.17
C PRO A 9 -27.52 -9.68 -10.40
N PRO A 10 -27.50 -8.33 -10.44
CA PRO A 10 -26.50 -7.55 -9.72
C PRO A 10 -26.52 -7.90 -8.24
N SER A 11 -25.38 -8.28 -7.71
CA SER A 11 -25.21 -8.59 -6.29
C SER A 11 -23.80 -8.28 -5.86
N LYS A 12 -23.59 -8.05 -4.55
CA LYS A 12 -22.26 -7.87 -3.96
C LYS A 12 -21.31 -8.99 -4.35
N THR A 13 -21.74 -10.25 -4.23
CA THR A 13 -20.92 -11.43 -4.55
C THR A 13 -20.52 -11.47 -6.03
N ALA A 14 -21.47 -11.14 -6.93
CA ALA A 14 -21.20 -11.09 -8.37
C ALA A 14 -20.22 -9.95 -8.71
N LEU A 15 -20.38 -8.77 -8.10
CA LEU A 15 -19.48 -7.64 -8.28
C LEU A 15 -18.04 -7.98 -7.82
N PHE A 16 -17.89 -8.57 -6.64
CA PHE A 16 -16.57 -8.96 -6.13
C PHE A 16 -15.91 -10.04 -6.98
N LYS A 17 -16.71 -10.99 -7.51
CA LYS A 17 -16.21 -11.98 -8.46
C LYS A 17 -15.72 -11.33 -9.74
N ALA A 18 -16.47 -10.40 -10.31
CA ALA A 18 -16.10 -9.66 -11.53
C ALA A 18 -14.85 -8.81 -11.28
N ALA A 19 -14.76 -8.11 -10.15
CA ALA A 19 -13.59 -7.31 -9.78
C ALA A 19 -12.31 -8.17 -9.67
N LYS A 20 -12.39 -9.33 -9.02
CA LYS A 20 -11.27 -10.30 -8.91
C LYS A 20 -10.91 -10.96 -10.26
N ALA A 21 -11.84 -11.04 -11.17
CA ALA A 21 -11.60 -11.57 -12.52
C ALA A 21 -11.11 -10.52 -13.50
N TRP A 22 -11.00 -9.26 -13.08
CA TRP A 22 -10.71 -8.11 -13.92
C TRP A 22 -11.66 -8.01 -15.14
N ASP A 23 -12.94 -8.32 -14.91
CA ASP A 23 -14.03 -8.18 -15.89
C ASP A 23 -14.65 -6.79 -15.79
N ALA A 24 -14.03 -5.82 -16.46
CA ALA A 24 -14.49 -4.44 -16.47
C ALA A 24 -15.89 -4.27 -17.04
N ALA A 25 -16.27 -5.10 -18.04
CA ALA A 25 -17.58 -5.03 -18.66
C ALA A 25 -18.68 -5.48 -17.68
N ALA A 26 -18.47 -6.60 -16.98
CA ALA A 26 -19.38 -7.06 -15.95
C ALA A 26 -19.49 -6.08 -14.78
N VAL A 27 -18.36 -5.51 -14.30
CA VAL A 27 -18.34 -4.48 -13.26
C VAL A 27 -19.18 -3.28 -13.68
N LYS A 28 -18.95 -2.72 -14.89
CA LYS A 28 -19.70 -1.57 -15.40
C LYS A 28 -21.19 -1.88 -15.49
N ALA A 29 -21.57 -3.02 -16.06
CA ALA A 29 -22.98 -3.41 -16.21
C ALA A 29 -23.69 -3.53 -14.85
N MET A 30 -23.03 -4.15 -13.85
CA MET A 30 -23.59 -4.30 -12.50
C MET A 30 -23.77 -2.97 -11.79
N LEU A 31 -22.78 -2.08 -11.86
CA LEU A 31 -22.84 -0.77 -11.21
C LEU A 31 -23.79 0.20 -11.92
N THR A 32 -23.99 0.05 -13.22
CA THR A 32 -25.05 0.78 -13.93
C THR A 32 -26.45 0.32 -13.49
N ALA A 33 -26.65 -1.00 -13.30
CA ALA A 33 -27.94 -1.55 -12.90
C ALA A 33 -28.23 -1.39 -11.39
N ALA A 34 -27.19 -1.35 -10.55
CA ALA A 34 -27.30 -1.23 -9.10
C ALA A 34 -26.16 -0.37 -8.53
N PRO A 35 -26.21 0.98 -8.68
CA PRO A 35 -25.14 1.88 -8.27
C PRO A 35 -24.73 1.76 -6.79
N ALA A 36 -25.69 1.46 -5.90
CA ALA A 36 -25.43 1.30 -4.47
C ALA A 36 -24.43 0.18 -4.14
N LEU A 37 -24.16 -0.75 -5.07
CA LEU A 37 -23.16 -1.81 -4.86
C LEU A 37 -21.72 -1.29 -4.82
N VAL A 38 -21.46 -0.05 -5.29
CA VAL A 38 -20.11 0.52 -5.31
C VAL A 38 -19.48 0.62 -3.92
N THR A 39 -20.31 0.88 -2.89
CA THR A 39 -19.88 0.99 -1.48
C THR A 39 -20.00 -0.33 -0.71
N ALA A 40 -20.46 -1.41 -1.37
CA ALA A 40 -20.62 -2.69 -0.70
C ALA A 40 -19.27 -3.25 -0.23
N THR A 41 -19.26 -3.81 0.99
CA THR A 41 -18.06 -4.41 1.59
C THR A 41 -18.26 -5.90 1.90
N ASP A 42 -17.15 -6.64 1.97
CA ASP A 42 -17.12 -7.99 2.51
C ASP A 42 -17.04 -7.94 4.06
N PRO A 43 -17.05 -9.10 4.77
CA PRO A 43 -16.92 -9.12 6.23
C PRO A 43 -15.63 -8.50 6.78
N LYS A 44 -14.59 -8.33 5.93
CA LYS A 44 -13.34 -7.64 6.27
C LYS A 44 -13.32 -6.17 5.84
N VAL A 45 -14.48 -5.58 5.59
CA VAL A 45 -14.68 -4.19 5.15
C VAL A 45 -14.05 -3.86 3.78
N ARG A 46 -13.62 -4.87 2.99
CA ARG A 46 -13.02 -4.64 1.68
C ARG A 46 -14.07 -4.37 0.62
N THR A 47 -13.88 -3.35 -0.20
CA THR A 47 -14.72 -3.01 -1.36
C THR A 47 -14.31 -3.80 -2.60
N ALA A 48 -15.09 -3.69 -3.69
CA ALA A 48 -14.72 -4.24 -4.99
C ALA A 48 -13.39 -3.68 -5.51
N LEU A 49 -13.06 -2.43 -5.18
CA LEU A 49 -11.79 -1.80 -5.56
C LEU A 49 -10.59 -2.49 -4.88
N HIS A 50 -10.67 -2.78 -3.58
CA HIS A 50 -9.66 -3.58 -2.90
C HIS A 50 -9.47 -4.95 -3.54
N MET A 51 -10.60 -5.61 -3.91
CA MET A 51 -10.54 -6.91 -4.56
C MET A 51 -9.85 -6.88 -5.92
N ALA A 52 -10.10 -5.83 -6.72
CA ALA A 52 -9.44 -5.64 -8.02
C ALA A 52 -7.95 -5.35 -7.86
N CYS A 53 -7.58 -4.52 -6.86
CA CYS A 53 -6.19 -4.15 -6.58
C CYS A 53 -5.36 -5.31 -6.00
N ALA A 54 -5.99 -6.27 -5.32
CA ALA A 54 -5.31 -7.43 -4.75
C ALA A 54 -4.92 -8.51 -5.77
N VAL A 55 -5.34 -8.39 -7.02
CA VAL A 55 -5.09 -9.41 -8.07
C VAL A 55 -3.70 -9.24 -8.66
N ARG A 56 -2.97 -10.36 -8.75
CA ARG A 56 -1.67 -10.41 -9.44
C ARG A 56 -1.86 -10.57 -10.94
N PRO A 57 -1.14 -9.78 -11.77
CA PRO A 57 -1.11 -9.99 -13.21
C PRO A 57 -0.47 -11.32 -13.59
N GLY A 58 -0.81 -11.82 -14.78
CA GLY A 58 -0.26 -13.07 -15.33
C GLY A 58 -0.94 -14.35 -14.86
N GLY A 59 -1.73 -14.33 -13.78
CA GLY A 59 -2.54 -15.48 -13.36
C GLY A 59 -3.78 -15.65 -14.24
N LYS A 60 -4.05 -16.86 -14.72
CA LYS A 60 -5.25 -17.21 -15.53
C LYS A 60 -5.47 -16.31 -16.76
N GLY A 61 -4.40 -15.83 -17.40
CA GLY A 61 -4.50 -14.92 -18.56
C GLY A 61 -4.90 -13.49 -18.24
N LEU A 62 -4.84 -13.08 -16.96
CA LEU A 62 -5.17 -11.72 -16.53
C LEU A 62 -4.02 -10.77 -16.89
N GLY A 63 -4.20 -9.99 -17.95
CA GLY A 63 -3.27 -8.93 -18.36
C GLY A 63 -3.42 -7.68 -17.51
N GLU A 64 -2.32 -6.96 -17.30
CA GLU A 64 -2.28 -5.70 -16.53
C GLU A 64 -3.30 -4.65 -17.03
N ALA A 65 -3.48 -4.57 -18.35
CA ALA A 65 -4.46 -3.67 -18.98
C ALA A 65 -5.90 -3.94 -18.51
N ASN A 66 -6.26 -5.19 -18.22
CA ASN A 66 -7.59 -5.55 -17.71
C ASN A 66 -7.78 -5.08 -16.28
N GLY A 67 -6.72 -5.17 -15.44
CA GLY A 67 -6.72 -4.63 -14.10
C GLY A 67 -6.99 -3.12 -14.10
N ILE A 68 -6.25 -2.37 -14.92
CA ILE A 68 -6.43 -0.91 -15.05
C ILE A 68 -7.85 -0.58 -15.53
N LYS A 69 -8.38 -1.27 -16.56
CA LYS A 69 -9.75 -1.06 -17.05
C LYS A 69 -10.80 -1.32 -15.97
N THR A 70 -10.63 -2.37 -15.19
CA THR A 70 -11.56 -2.74 -14.11
C THR A 70 -11.54 -1.71 -13.00
N VAL A 71 -10.35 -1.29 -12.56
CA VAL A 71 -10.19 -0.25 -11.55
C VAL A 71 -10.73 1.08 -12.05
N THR A 72 -10.52 1.43 -13.32
CA THR A 72 -11.13 2.61 -13.95
C THR A 72 -12.65 2.56 -13.86
N ALA A 73 -13.27 1.44 -14.24
CA ALA A 73 -14.74 1.29 -14.19
C ALA A 73 -15.29 1.42 -12.75
N LEU A 74 -14.56 0.92 -11.74
CA LEU A 74 -14.93 1.08 -10.34
C LEU A 74 -14.84 2.55 -9.89
N LEU A 75 -13.75 3.24 -10.22
CA LEU A 75 -13.55 4.65 -9.86
C LEU A 75 -14.57 5.58 -10.57
N GLU A 76 -14.84 5.33 -11.85
CA GLU A 76 -15.88 6.06 -12.61
C GLU A 76 -17.30 5.86 -12.04
N ALA A 77 -17.53 4.71 -11.39
CA ALA A 77 -18.79 4.43 -10.70
C ALA A 77 -18.84 5.02 -9.28
N GLY A 78 -17.79 5.72 -8.82
CA GLY A 78 -17.74 6.38 -7.53
C GLY A 78 -17.13 5.53 -6.39
N SER A 79 -16.33 4.49 -6.73
CA SER A 79 -15.54 3.83 -5.67
C SER A 79 -14.58 4.82 -5.02
N ASP A 80 -14.53 4.80 -3.70
CA ASP A 80 -13.58 5.59 -2.94
C ASP A 80 -12.15 5.04 -3.14
N LEU A 81 -11.27 5.91 -3.66
CA LEU A 81 -9.86 5.59 -3.91
C LEU A 81 -9.09 5.36 -2.60
N GLU A 82 -9.52 6.01 -1.51
CA GLU A 82 -8.92 5.95 -0.19
C GLU A 82 -9.74 5.11 0.80
N ALA A 83 -10.65 4.27 0.30
CA ALA A 83 -11.41 3.36 1.15
C ALA A 83 -10.46 2.57 2.06
N GLU A 84 -10.71 2.58 3.35
CA GLU A 84 -9.84 1.98 4.35
C GLU A 84 -10.36 0.62 4.82
N VAL A 85 -9.44 -0.31 4.99
CA VAL A 85 -9.69 -1.59 5.68
C VAL A 85 -8.91 -1.57 6.99
N PRO A 86 -9.58 -1.62 8.14
CA PRO A 86 -8.90 -1.72 9.41
C PRO A 86 -8.11 -3.03 9.48
N MET A 87 -6.89 -2.97 10.01
CA MET A 87 -6.08 -4.14 10.28
C MET A 87 -6.32 -4.57 11.74
N GLU A 88 -6.71 -5.83 11.95
CA GLU A 88 -7.16 -6.34 13.25
C GLU A 88 -6.10 -6.28 14.37
N GLU A 89 -4.82 -6.09 14.02
CA GLU A 89 -3.69 -6.10 14.96
C GLU A 89 -3.02 -4.73 15.13
N ASP A 90 -3.56 -3.67 14.51
CA ASP A 90 -2.90 -2.37 14.49
C ASP A 90 -3.75 -1.32 15.21
N GLU A 91 -3.35 -0.95 16.41
CA GLU A 91 -3.96 0.12 17.21
C GLU A 91 -3.52 1.53 16.76
N GLU A 92 -2.67 1.62 15.70
CA GLU A 92 -2.08 2.85 15.20
C GLU A 92 -2.70 3.32 13.87
N ASP A 93 -2.13 4.35 13.28
CA ASP A 93 -2.69 5.06 12.10
C ASP A 93 -2.62 4.28 10.78
N PHE A 94 -2.19 3.02 10.81
CA PHE A 94 -2.08 2.20 9.61
C PHE A 94 -3.43 1.79 9.05
N ARG A 95 -3.66 2.07 7.77
CA ARG A 95 -4.86 1.66 7.04
C ARG A 95 -4.50 0.98 5.73
N ALA A 96 -5.14 -0.14 5.45
CA ALA A 96 -4.96 -0.86 4.19
C ALA A 96 -5.89 -0.29 3.12
N THR A 97 -5.37 0.63 2.31
CA THR A 97 -6.07 1.26 1.18
C THR A 97 -5.96 0.43 -0.11
N PRO A 98 -6.69 0.74 -1.19
CA PRO A 98 -6.52 0.11 -2.49
C PRO A 98 -5.07 0.11 -3.00
N VAL A 99 -4.30 1.19 -2.76
CA VAL A 99 -2.86 1.25 -3.10
C VAL A 99 -2.08 0.20 -2.32
N TRP A 100 -2.31 0.11 -1.02
CA TRP A 100 -1.68 -0.93 -0.21
C TRP A 100 -1.96 -2.33 -0.76
N TYR A 101 -3.21 -2.62 -1.16
CA TYR A 101 -3.56 -3.92 -1.76
C TYR A 101 -2.84 -4.16 -3.09
N ALA A 102 -2.67 -3.13 -3.92
CA ALA A 102 -1.92 -3.24 -5.18
C ALA A 102 -0.44 -3.58 -4.95
N VAL A 103 0.17 -3.05 -3.88
CA VAL A 103 1.56 -3.32 -3.49
C VAL A 103 1.69 -4.66 -2.76
N ALA A 104 0.95 -4.83 -1.66
CA ALA A 104 1.15 -5.95 -0.73
C ALA A 104 0.63 -7.30 -1.26
N ARG A 105 -0.44 -7.27 -2.07
CA ARG A 105 -1.14 -8.46 -2.55
C ARG A 105 -1.09 -8.60 -4.07
N GLY A 106 -1.34 -7.50 -4.79
CA GLY A 106 -1.39 -7.47 -6.24
C GLY A 106 -0.03 -7.57 -6.90
N GLU A 107 1.04 -7.10 -6.26
CA GLU A 107 2.39 -7.03 -6.84
C GLU A 107 2.36 -6.43 -8.26
N ASN A 108 1.53 -5.41 -8.45
CA ASN A 108 1.17 -4.87 -9.74
C ASN A 108 1.67 -3.43 -9.89
N LEU A 109 2.91 -3.31 -10.35
CA LEU A 109 3.56 -2.01 -10.52
C LEU A 109 2.82 -1.08 -11.50
N PRO A 110 2.32 -1.52 -12.67
CA PRO A 110 1.52 -0.68 -13.55
C PRO A 110 0.24 -0.16 -12.88
N LEU A 111 -0.45 -0.99 -12.12
CA LEU A 111 -1.65 -0.58 -11.39
C LEU A 111 -1.30 0.39 -10.24
N LEU A 112 -0.22 0.15 -9.52
CA LEU A 112 0.30 1.09 -8.51
C LEU A 112 0.51 2.48 -9.14
N ARG A 113 1.27 2.57 -10.24
CA ARG A 113 1.52 3.84 -10.95
C ARG A 113 0.22 4.51 -11.40
N PHE A 114 -0.73 3.72 -11.87
CA PHE A 114 -2.05 4.23 -12.26
C PHE A 114 -2.81 4.85 -11.08
N LEU A 115 -2.83 4.19 -9.91
CA LEU A 115 -3.48 4.69 -8.71
C LEU A 115 -2.80 5.96 -8.19
N LEU A 116 -1.46 5.97 -8.11
CA LEU A 116 -0.69 7.15 -7.70
C LEU A 116 -0.93 8.35 -8.63
N LYS A 117 -1.00 8.12 -9.95
CA LYS A 117 -1.37 9.17 -10.93
C LYS A 117 -2.79 9.71 -10.72
N ARG A 118 -3.69 8.95 -10.10
CA ARG A 118 -5.04 9.37 -9.72
C ARG A 118 -5.09 10.08 -8.36
N GLY A 119 -3.94 10.30 -7.71
CA GLY A 119 -3.80 10.99 -6.44
C GLY A 119 -3.95 10.10 -5.22
N ALA A 120 -3.84 8.77 -5.37
CA ALA A 120 -3.92 7.86 -4.24
C ALA A 120 -2.79 8.08 -3.24
N ASP A 121 -3.12 8.06 -1.94
CA ASP A 121 -2.17 8.21 -0.85
C ASP A 121 -1.26 6.98 -0.72
N ALA A 122 0.06 7.23 -0.80
CA ALA A 122 1.09 6.21 -0.69
C ALA A 122 1.49 5.89 0.76
N SER A 123 1.07 6.68 1.73
CA SER A 123 1.61 6.72 3.10
C SER A 123 1.66 5.34 3.77
N SER A 124 0.56 4.63 3.79
CA SER A 124 0.48 3.29 4.41
C SER A 124 1.14 2.17 3.57
N SER A 125 1.60 2.46 2.34
CA SER A 125 2.10 1.43 1.41
C SER A 125 3.60 1.20 1.52
N LEU A 126 4.34 2.09 2.19
CA LEU A 126 5.80 1.96 2.35
C LEU A 126 6.19 0.68 3.09
N TRP A 127 5.43 0.27 4.14
CA TRP A 127 5.71 -0.98 4.86
C TRP A 127 5.59 -2.22 3.97
N ALA A 128 4.65 -2.23 3.02
CA ALA A 128 4.50 -3.35 2.08
C ALA A 128 5.70 -3.43 1.13
N ALA A 129 6.20 -2.29 0.65
CA ALA A 129 7.43 -2.23 -0.16
C ALA A 129 8.66 -2.68 0.64
N VAL A 130 8.77 -2.24 1.90
CA VAL A 130 9.85 -2.64 2.81
C VAL A 130 9.79 -4.13 3.13
N TRP A 131 8.62 -4.66 3.47
CA TRP A 131 8.45 -6.10 3.73
C TRP A 131 9.06 -6.96 2.62
N ARG A 132 8.88 -6.55 1.37
CA ARG A 132 9.34 -7.28 0.18
C ARG A 132 10.76 -6.93 -0.25
N ASP A 133 11.36 -5.92 0.35
CA ASP A 133 12.60 -5.27 -0.10
C ASP A 133 12.53 -4.84 -1.58
N ASP A 134 11.33 -4.38 -2.01
CA ASP A 134 11.07 -3.97 -3.38
C ASP A 134 11.46 -2.50 -3.59
N ALA A 135 12.72 -2.30 -4.00
CA ALA A 135 13.26 -0.97 -4.26
C ALA A 135 12.55 -0.23 -5.40
N VAL A 136 11.97 -0.94 -6.38
CA VAL A 136 11.26 -0.31 -7.49
C VAL A 136 9.95 0.29 -7.00
N VAL A 137 9.16 -0.50 -6.28
CA VAL A 137 7.91 -0.04 -5.66
C VAL A 137 8.18 1.05 -4.65
N CYS A 138 9.18 0.88 -3.77
CA CYS A 138 9.54 1.88 -2.77
C CYS A 138 9.86 3.24 -3.43
N ARG A 139 10.65 3.25 -4.51
CA ARG A 139 10.98 4.47 -5.25
C ARG A 139 9.76 5.14 -5.87
N GLU A 140 8.82 4.37 -6.41
CA GLU A 140 7.58 4.94 -6.97
C GLU A 140 6.72 5.59 -5.86
N LEU A 141 6.62 4.95 -4.70
CA LEU A 141 5.89 5.51 -3.55
C LEU A 141 6.57 6.80 -3.05
N LEU A 142 7.89 6.81 -2.90
CA LEU A 142 8.64 7.97 -2.41
C LEU A 142 8.54 9.20 -3.33
N LYS A 143 8.31 9.02 -4.64
CA LYS A 143 8.09 10.14 -5.58
C LYS A 143 6.88 11.00 -5.25
N THR A 144 5.89 10.46 -4.53
CA THR A 144 4.69 11.20 -4.12
C THR A 144 4.90 12.04 -2.86
N GLY A 145 6.06 11.94 -2.20
CA GLY A 145 6.38 12.67 -0.98
C GLY A 145 5.57 12.23 0.24
N PRO A 146 5.38 10.92 0.48
CA PRO A 146 4.60 10.47 1.63
C PRO A 146 5.33 10.82 2.94
N PRO A 147 4.60 10.99 4.07
CA PRO A 147 5.24 11.10 5.38
C PRO A 147 6.01 9.82 5.69
N LEU A 148 7.25 9.98 6.21
CA LEU A 148 8.17 8.88 6.48
C LEU A 148 8.18 8.45 7.96
N ASP A 149 7.44 9.17 8.79
CA ASP A 149 7.38 9.00 10.26
C ASP A 149 6.11 8.30 10.76
N LEU A 150 5.17 7.98 9.88
CA LEU A 150 4.00 7.20 10.24
C LEU A 150 4.41 5.85 10.84
N LYS A 151 3.70 5.43 11.88
CA LYS A 151 3.96 4.15 12.55
C LYS A 151 2.93 3.09 12.21
N ALA A 152 3.43 1.87 12.01
CA ALA A 152 2.66 0.65 12.02
C ALA A 152 3.31 -0.30 13.04
N HIS A 153 2.54 -0.85 13.98
CA HIS A 153 3.03 -1.68 15.08
C HIS A 153 4.13 -1.00 15.93
N GLY A 154 4.07 0.33 16.08
CA GLY A 154 5.07 1.11 16.81
C GLY A 154 6.35 1.40 16.05
N GLU A 155 6.45 1.02 14.78
CA GLU A 155 7.65 1.15 13.97
C GLU A 155 7.44 2.07 12.77
N THR A 156 8.42 2.93 12.47
CA THR A 156 8.45 3.70 11.21
C THR A 156 8.99 2.83 10.06
N PRO A 157 8.78 3.22 8.79
CA PRO A 157 9.31 2.47 7.65
C PRO A 157 10.83 2.23 7.72
N ILE A 158 11.63 3.23 8.12
CA ILE A 158 13.10 3.09 8.24
C ILE A 158 13.48 2.15 9.38
N PHE A 159 12.79 2.20 10.53
CA PHE A 159 13.00 1.27 11.62
C PHE A 159 12.68 -0.16 11.18
N TYR A 160 11.55 -0.35 10.50
CA TYR A 160 11.10 -1.64 10.01
C TYR A 160 12.08 -2.24 8.98
N ALA A 161 12.57 -1.41 8.03
CA ALA A 161 13.58 -1.81 7.05
C ALA A 161 14.88 -2.27 7.73
N THR A 162 15.33 -1.52 8.75
CA THR A 162 16.52 -1.84 9.54
C THR A 162 16.34 -3.16 10.29
N ARG A 163 15.21 -3.35 10.98
CA ARG A 163 14.93 -4.55 11.76
C ARG A 163 14.84 -5.80 10.90
N LEU A 164 14.27 -5.70 9.71
CA LEU A 164 14.14 -6.80 8.74
C LEU A 164 15.36 -6.96 7.83
N GLN A 165 16.39 -6.09 7.96
CA GLN A 165 17.58 -6.09 7.10
C GLN A 165 17.24 -5.93 5.61
N ARG A 166 16.28 -5.08 5.29
CA ARG A 166 15.82 -4.79 3.94
C ARG A 166 16.69 -3.70 3.31
N LEU A 167 17.90 -4.07 2.92
CA LEU A 167 18.96 -3.11 2.60
C LEU A 167 18.63 -2.22 1.39
N LYS A 168 17.94 -2.74 0.38
CA LYS A 168 17.58 -1.95 -0.82
C LYS A 168 16.56 -0.86 -0.51
N THR A 169 15.56 -1.18 0.30
CA THR A 169 14.55 -0.19 0.71
C THR A 169 15.06 0.71 1.82
N LEU A 170 15.94 0.21 2.69
CA LEU A 170 16.62 1.00 3.71
C LEU A 170 17.47 2.10 3.08
N ASP A 171 18.23 1.80 2.04
CA ASP A 171 19.03 2.80 1.30
C ASP A 171 18.15 3.93 0.77
N LEU A 172 17.01 3.60 0.17
CA LEU A 172 16.08 4.59 -0.36
C LEU A 172 15.45 5.46 0.74
N LEU A 173 15.14 4.87 1.90
CA LEU A 173 14.58 5.61 3.04
C LEU A 173 15.62 6.54 3.68
N ILE A 174 16.90 6.12 3.75
CA ILE A 174 18.01 6.99 4.17
C ILE A 174 18.18 8.15 3.19
N GLU A 175 18.17 7.91 1.88
CA GLU A 175 18.27 8.93 0.83
C GLU A 175 17.08 9.90 0.86
N ALA A 176 15.89 9.41 1.20
CA ALA A 176 14.69 10.22 1.36
C ALA A 176 14.67 11.06 2.66
N GLY A 177 15.63 10.86 3.57
CA GLY A 177 15.76 11.61 4.81
C GLY A 177 14.80 11.15 5.91
N ALA A 178 14.36 9.89 5.91
CA ALA A 178 13.53 9.33 6.97
C ALA A 178 14.22 9.45 8.34
N ASP A 179 13.49 9.86 9.38
CA ASP A 179 14.05 10.07 10.71
C ASP A 179 14.40 8.75 11.41
N PRO A 180 15.70 8.43 11.60
CA PRO A 180 16.11 7.20 12.27
C PRO A 180 16.03 7.27 13.80
N THR A 181 15.71 8.46 14.37
CA THR A 181 15.66 8.68 15.83
C THR A 181 14.32 8.29 16.45
N ILE A 182 13.29 8.10 15.60
CA ILE A 182 11.97 7.73 16.07
C ILE A 182 12.00 6.32 16.63
N ALA A 183 11.89 6.23 17.96
CA ALA A 183 12.04 4.98 18.70
C ALA A 183 10.78 4.10 18.65
N ASP A 184 11.01 2.79 18.78
CA ASP A 184 9.96 1.81 19.01
C ASP A 184 9.38 1.91 20.45
N ARG A 185 8.41 1.05 20.78
CA ARG A 185 7.79 0.99 22.13
C ARG A 185 8.78 0.63 23.24
N ARG A 186 9.99 0.17 22.91
CA ARG A 186 11.07 -0.17 23.86
C ARG A 186 12.14 0.92 23.97
N GLY A 187 11.93 2.06 23.33
CA GLY A 187 12.87 3.18 23.31
C GLY A 187 14.10 2.98 22.43
N ARG A 188 14.10 1.98 21.54
CA ARG A 188 15.20 1.72 20.61
C ARG A 188 14.95 2.43 19.29
N ASP A 189 15.95 3.08 18.75
CA ASP A 189 15.90 3.72 17.44
C ASP A 189 16.48 2.81 16.32
N ALA A 190 16.46 3.30 15.07
CA ALA A 190 16.94 2.52 13.94
C ALA A 190 18.46 2.23 14.03
N VAL A 191 19.25 3.11 14.63
CA VAL A 191 20.71 2.91 14.82
C VAL A 191 20.96 1.79 15.83
N ASP A 192 20.21 1.77 16.95
CA ASP A 192 20.30 0.71 17.96
C ASP A 192 20.00 -0.66 17.34
N ILE A 193 18.97 -0.72 16.51
CA ILE A 193 18.59 -1.95 15.80
C ILE A 193 19.65 -2.35 14.78
N ALA A 194 20.21 -1.40 14.02
CA ALA A 194 21.25 -1.68 13.04
C ALA A 194 22.49 -2.31 13.69
N ARG A 195 22.92 -1.78 14.84
CA ARG A 195 24.02 -2.33 15.63
C ARG A 195 23.70 -3.71 16.20
N ALA A 196 22.51 -3.88 16.79
CA ALA A 196 22.06 -5.15 17.35
C ALA A 196 21.94 -6.26 16.28
N ARG A 197 21.52 -5.90 15.06
CA ARG A 197 21.39 -6.80 13.91
C ARG A 197 22.71 -7.01 13.16
N ARG A 198 23.77 -6.29 13.52
CA ARG A 198 25.10 -6.35 12.88
C ARG A 198 25.03 -6.02 11.38
N LEU A 199 24.29 -4.98 11.04
CA LEU A 199 24.23 -4.49 9.68
C LEU A 199 25.64 -4.08 9.16
N PRO A 200 25.85 -3.98 7.85
CA PRO A 200 27.11 -3.48 7.29
C PRO A 200 27.54 -2.15 7.94
N LYS A 201 28.84 -1.97 8.19
CA LYS A 201 29.36 -0.79 8.89
C LYS A 201 29.04 0.53 8.17
N ASP A 202 29.06 0.51 6.86
CA ASP A 202 28.70 1.66 6.02
C ASP A 202 27.23 2.05 6.18
N VAL A 203 26.31 1.06 6.29
CA VAL A 203 24.89 1.30 6.55
C VAL A 203 24.69 1.91 7.94
N ILE A 204 25.38 1.38 8.95
CA ILE A 204 25.33 1.93 10.31
C ILE A 204 25.85 3.38 10.31
N ALA A 205 26.97 3.66 9.67
CA ALA A 205 27.53 4.99 9.59
C ALA A 205 26.59 5.99 8.89
N ARG A 206 25.88 5.58 7.83
CA ARG A 206 24.89 6.40 7.17
C ARG A 206 23.67 6.71 8.03
N LEU A 207 23.22 5.74 8.83
CA LEU A 207 22.13 5.95 9.79
C LEU A 207 22.57 6.90 10.92
N GLU A 208 23.81 6.79 11.41
CA GLU A 208 24.38 7.69 12.42
C GLU A 208 24.53 9.13 11.89
N ASP A 209 25.00 9.29 10.66
CA ASP A 209 25.10 10.60 10.02
C ASP A 209 23.70 11.22 9.83
N LEU A 210 22.73 10.43 9.37
CA LEU A 210 21.35 10.86 9.22
C LEU A 210 20.73 11.26 10.58
N LYS A 211 21.01 10.50 11.65
CA LYS A 211 20.61 10.83 13.02
C LYS A 211 21.21 12.16 13.48
N GLY A 212 22.48 12.41 13.17
CA GLY A 212 23.15 13.66 13.52
C GLY A 212 22.61 14.91 12.80
N ARG A 213 21.94 14.72 11.68
CA ARG A 213 21.30 15.81 10.90
C ARG A 213 19.88 16.14 11.37
N GLN A 214 19.25 15.26 12.16
CA GLN A 214 17.92 15.52 12.69
C GLN A 214 17.97 16.64 13.74
N PRO A 215 17.04 17.61 13.72
CA PRO A 215 16.97 18.60 14.79
C PRO A 215 16.76 17.89 16.13
N ALA A 216 17.55 18.29 17.14
CA ALA A 216 17.42 17.70 18.48
C ALA A 216 15.94 17.67 18.88
N ALA A 217 15.42 16.46 19.17
CA ALA A 217 14.03 16.29 19.56
C ALA A 217 13.73 17.25 20.72
N LYS A 218 12.77 18.16 20.53
CA LYS A 218 12.28 19.01 21.61
C LYS A 218 11.74 18.08 22.69
N VAL A 219 12.54 17.87 23.74
CA VAL A 219 12.11 17.16 24.94
C VAL A 219 10.89 17.92 25.47
N LYS A 220 9.70 17.38 25.20
CA LYS A 220 8.49 17.81 25.92
C LYS A 220 8.73 17.40 27.36
N ARG A 221 9.18 18.39 28.17
CA ARG A 221 9.10 18.24 29.62
C ARG A 221 7.61 18.18 29.97
N ALA A 222 7.22 17.07 30.60
CA ALA A 222 5.91 16.87 31.18
C ALA A 222 5.64 17.89 32.30
#